data_1e0c2315b26cb3a27881e1a129ab3bad
#
_entry.id   1e0c2315b26cb3a27881e1a129ab3bad
#
_cell.length_a   1.000
_cell.length_b   1.000
_cell.length_c   1.000
_cell.angle_alpha   90.00
_cell.angle_beta   90.00
_cell.angle_gamma   90.00
#
_symmetry.space_group_name_H-M   'P 1'
#
loop_
_entity.id
_entity.type
_entity.pdbx_description
1 polymer ?
#
loop_
_entity_poly.entity_id
_entity_poly.type
_entity_poly.pdbx_seq_one_letter_code
_entity_poly.pdbx_strand_id
1 'polypeptide(L)'
;MVTPAAKREAVAHLRTSFEVSERRACAGLGVDRTSVRYRSTRPDDGAVRARLRELAALRRRFGYRRLYILLRREGIIMNHKKLRRLYREERLQVRRRGGRKRALGTRAPLTIPQGPNQRWSIDFLSDAFADGRRFRILAVADDFTRECLALVTDTSLPGLRVVRELDAIVTRRGQPTMCVSDNGTELTGLAVLRWCQEMQIEWHYIALGKPTQNAFTESFNARLRDELLNETLFTSLVQVRAVLIAWKNDYNDVRPHSALGNLTPTEYADRSAPGPQRGGALRYTGGSAPRPVAPPSPLGSNVTGTLPIAG
;
A
#
# COMPACT_ATOMS: atom_id res chain seq x y z
N MET A 1 28.25 23.22 15.03
CA MET A 1 28.20 24.05 13.79
C MET A 1 27.13 25.12 13.97
N VAL A 2 27.48 26.42 13.94
CA VAL A 2 26.54 27.52 14.17
C VAL A 2 25.70 27.76 12.91
N THR A 3 24.40 27.82 13.04
CA THR A 3 23.48 28.01 11.89
C THR A 3 23.55 29.44 11.33
N PRO A 4 23.25 29.66 10.04
CA PRO A 4 23.18 31.01 9.47
C PRO A 4 22.18 31.94 10.18
N ALA A 5 21.13 31.39 10.78
CA ALA A 5 20.18 32.15 11.60
C ALA A 5 20.83 32.66 12.89
N ALA A 6 21.49 31.79 13.65
CA ALA A 6 22.19 32.15 14.86
C ALA A 6 23.31 33.19 14.61
N LYS A 7 23.98 33.09 13.47
CA LYS A 7 24.97 34.12 13.08
C LYS A 7 24.33 35.48 12.82
N ARG A 8 23.18 35.55 12.21
CA ARG A 8 22.41 36.81 12.01
C ARG A 8 21.93 37.41 13.32
N GLU A 9 21.43 36.58 14.23
CA GLU A 9 21.03 37.00 15.56
C GLU A 9 22.20 37.56 16.37
N ALA A 10 23.37 36.89 16.32
CA ALA A 10 24.58 37.38 16.99
C ALA A 10 25.05 38.73 16.42
N VAL A 11 25.02 38.92 15.09
CA VAL A 11 25.33 40.22 14.47
C VAL A 11 24.31 41.29 14.90
N ALA A 12 23.00 40.95 14.93
CA ALA A 12 21.97 41.89 15.37
C ALA A 12 22.16 42.27 16.84
N HIS A 13 22.46 41.31 17.70
CA HIS A 13 22.74 41.54 19.11
C HIS A 13 23.94 42.48 19.32
N LEU A 14 25.07 42.22 18.65
CA LEU A 14 26.26 43.11 18.75
C LEU A 14 25.96 44.53 18.31
N ARG A 15 25.15 44.70 17.26
CA ARG A 15 24.74 46.03 16.80
C ARG A 15 23.90 46.79 17.80
N THR A 16 22.95 46.08 18.42
CA THR A 16 22.00 46.70 19.38
C THR A 16 22.62 46.94 20.73
N SER A 17 23.43 45.99 21.25
CA SER A 17 23.96 46.06 22.61
C SER A 17 25.27 46.86 22.72
N PHE A 18 26.05 46.96 21.63
CA PHE A 18 27.37 47.61 21.65
C PHE A 18 27.47 48.73 20.62
N GLU A 19 26.40 49.12 19.96
CA GLU A 19 26.32 50.21 18.97
C GLU A 19 27.36 50.13 17.87
N VAL A 20 27.90 48.93 17.58
CA VAL A 20 28.91 48.72 16.55
C VAL A 20 28.28 48.63 15.15
N SER A 21 29.05 49.10 14.15
CA SER A 21 28.60 49.00 12.76
C SER A 21 28.47 47.52 12.32
N GLU A 22 27.55 47.24 11.39
CA GLU A 22 27.37 45.92 10.79
C GLU A 22 28.67 45.34 10.27
N ARG A 23 29.51 46.19 9.63
CA ARG A 23 30.84 45.78 9.10
C ARG A 23 31.73 45.24 10.22
N ARG A 24 31.79 45.95 11.35
CA ARG A 24 32.65 45.59 12.51
C ARG A 24 32.10 44.34 13.21
N ALA A 25 30.78 44.23 13.39
CA ALA A 25 30.14 43.05 13.96
C ALA A 25 30.37 41.79 13.09
N CYS A 26 30.19 41.90 11.76
CA CYS A 26 30.47 40.82 10.85
C CYS A 26 31.93 40.40 10.82
N ALA A 27 32.87 41.35 10.84
CA ALA A 27 34.29 41.06 10.87
C ALA A 27 34.68 40.33 12.17
N GLY A 28 34.18 40.77 13.33
CA GLY A 28 34.45 40.13 14.62
C GLY A 28 33.89 38.71 14.75
N LEU A 29 32.80 38.40 14.08
CA LEU A 29 32.19 37.08 14.09
C LEU A 29 32.60 36.19 12.89
N GLY A 30 33.46 36.68 11.99
CA GLY A 30 33.87 35.96 10.80
C GLY A 30 32.67 35.59 9.88
N VAL A 31 31.73 36.52 9.72
CA VAL A 31 30.49 36.30 8.93
C VAL A 31 30.47 37.25 7.75
N ASP A 32 30.15 36.70 6.58
CA ASP A 32 29.99 37.53 5.38
C ASP A 32 28.69 38.37 5.47
N ARG A 33 28.80 39.67 5.08
CA ARG A 33 27.69 40.64 5.13
C ARG A 33 26.53 40.27 4.22
N THR A 34 26.82 39.64 3.06
CA THR A 34 25.79 39.14 2.15
C THR A 34 24.93 38.06 2.82
N SER A 35 25.55 37.18 3.60
CA SER A 35 24.83 36.15 4.38
C SER A 35 23.97 36.75 5.49
N VAL A 36 24.37 37.84 6.09
CA VAL A 36 23.59 38.54 7.11
C VAL A 36 22.40 39.30 6.50
N ARG A 37 22.61 39.94 5.37
CA ARG A 37 21.57 40.68 4.62
C ARG A 37 20.63 39.81 3.83
N TYR A 38 20.99 38.54 3.59
CA TYR A 38 20.17 37.63 2.83
C TYR A 38 18.79 37.48 3.44
N ARG A 39 17.75 37.82 2.70
CA ARG A 39 16.37 37.55 3.00
C ARG A 39 15.84 36.51 2.02
N SER A 40 15.20 35.49 2.53
CA SER A 40 14.62 34.48 1.65
C SER A 40 13.49 35.09 0.81
N THR A 41 13.60 34.99 -0.50
CA THR A 41 12.55 35.36 -1.45
C THR A 41 11.59 34.19 -1.74
N ARG A 42 11.74 33.09 -0.99
CA ARG A 42 10.86 31.93 -1.20
C ARG A 42 9.43 32.25 -0.84
N PRO A 43 8.47 31.82 -1.67
CA PRO A 43 7.05 31.96 -1.34
C PRO A 43 6.75 31.34 0.03
N ASP A 44 5.80 31.91 0.72
CA ASP A 44 5.30 31.32 1.95
C ASP A 44 4.68 29.95 1.69
N ASP A 45 5.08 28.95 2.46
CA ASP A 45 4.58 27.58 2.38
C ASP A 45 3.39 27.35 3.36
N GLY A 46 2.83 28.42 3.96
CA GLY A 46 1.84 28.35 5.04
C GLY A 46 0.59 27.55 4.68
N ALA A 47 -0.01 27.82 3.55
CA ALA A 47 -1.20 27.09 3.07
C ALA A 47 -0.90 25.59 2.84
N VAL A 48 0.25 25.29 2.25
CA VAL A 48 0.68 23.90 2.03
C VAL A 48 0.94 23.18 3.34
N ARG A 49 1.55 23.85 4.33
CA ARG A 49 1.79 23.30 5.66
C ARG A 49 0.48 23.02 6.39
N ALA A 50 -0.48 23.95 6.34
CA ALA A 50 -1.80 23.76 6.93
C ALA A 50 -2.49 22.54 6.33
N ARG A 51 -2.56 22.45 4.99
CA ARG A 51 -3.18 21.32 4.31
C ARG A 51 -2.46 20.00 4.58
N LEU A 52 -1.13 20.01 4.63
CA LEU A 52 -0.32 18.83 4.96
C LEU A 52 -0.63 18.32 6.38
N ARG A 53 -0.77 19.22 7.35
CA ARG A 53 -1.16 18.87 8.74
C ARG A 53 -2.57 18.28 8.82
N GLU A 54 -3.53 18.85 8.11
CA GLU A 54 -4.91 18.34 8.03
C GLU A 54 -4.94 16.91 7.49
N LEU A 55 -4.29 16.67 6.34
CA LEU A 55 -4.20 15.34 5.74
C LEU A 55 -3.48 14.35 6.64
N ALA A 56 -2.43 14.78 7.34
CA ALA A 56 -1.69 13.92 8.25
C ALA A 56 -2.51 13.59 9.51
N ALA A 57 -3.33 14.54 10.01
CA ALA A 57 -4.23 14.32 11.14
C ALA A 57 -5.35 13.33 10.78
N LEU A 58 -5.94 13.48 9.59
CA LEU A 58 -6.97 12.57 9.09
C LEU A 58 -6.40 11.16 8.83
N ARG A 59 -5.13 11.08 8.41
CA ARG A 59 -4.48 9.83 7.99
C ARG A 59 -3.18 9.61 8.75
N ARG A 60 -3.29 9.37 10.04
CA ARG A 60 -2.16 9.28 11.00
C ARG A 60 -1.05 8.31 10.59
N ARG A 61 -1.38 7.27 9.79
CA ARG A 61 -0.42 6.23 9.38
C ARG A 61 0.12 6.44 7.97
N PHE A 62 -0.20 7.57 7.31
CA PHE A 62 0.34 7.89 6.00
C PHE A 62 1.70 8.58 6.12
N GLY A 63 2.71 8.00 5.46
CA GLY A 63 4.00 8.66 5.30
C GLY A 63 3.96 9.72 4.18
N TYR A 64 4.98 10.57 4.13
CA TYR A 64 5.07 11.71 3.19
C TYR A 64 4.81 11.35 1.72
N ARG A 65 5.13 10.13 1.26
CA ARG A 65 4.91 9.71 -0.14
C ARG A 65 3.43 9.64 -0.49
N ARG A 66 2.59 9.07 0.38
CA ARG A 66 1.13 9.03 0.18
C ARG A 66 0.51 10.41 0.31
N LEU A 67 0.92 11.19 1.30
CA LEU A 67 0.48 12.57 1.45
C LEU A 67 0.85 13.42 0.24
N TYR A 68 2.02 13.20 -0.37
CA TYR A 68 2.41 13.85 -1.62
C TYR A 68 1.44 13.56 -2.77
N ILE A 69 1.00 12.30 -2.89
CA ILE A 69 0.05 11.91 -3.95
C ILE A 69 -1.31 12.55 -3.72
N LEU A 70 -1.80 12.57 -2.47
CA LEU A 70 -3.06 13.22 -2.13
C LEU A 70 -3.02 14.71 -2.42
N LEU A 71 -2.00 15.43 -1.98
CA LEU A 71 -1.81 16.86 -2.31
C LEU A 71 -1.78 17.11 -3.82
N ARG A 72 -1.10 16.23 -4.56
CA ARG A 72 -1.03 16.34 -6.01
C ARG A 72 -2.39 16.12 -6.69
N ARG A 73 -3.23 15.23 -6.16
CA ARG A 73 -4.62 15.03 -6.62
C ARG A 73 -5.50 16.25 -6.33
N GLU A 74 -5.21 16.98 -5.26
CA GLU A 74 -5.85 18.27 -4.93
C GLU A 74 -5.31 19.44 -5.77
N GLY A 75 -4.43 19.19 -6.75
CA GLY A 75 -3.84 20.23 -7.60
C GLY A 75 -2.63 20.93 -7.01
N ILE A 76 -2.18 20.54 -5.80
CA ILE A 76 -1.00 21.12 -5.15
C ILE A 76 0.26 20.45 -5.70
N ILE A 77 0.82 21.02 -6.77
CA ILE A 77 2.00 20.49 -7.44
C ILE A 77 3.27 21.07 -6.84
N MET A 78 4.15 20.23 -6.35
CA MET A 78 5.44 20.64 -5.79
C MET A 78 6.51 19.56 -5.94
N ASN A 79 7.76 19.91 -5.71
CA ASN A 79 8.86 18.95 -5.67
C ASN A 79 8.73 18.06 -4.41
N HIS A 80 8.81 16.74 -4.58
CA HIS A 80 8.72 15.78 -3.48
C HIS A 80 9.80 16.00 -2.39
N LYS A 81 10.98 16.53 -2.75
CA LYS A 81 12.03 16.89 -1.79
C LYS A 81 11.57 18.07 -0.90
N LYS A 82 10.86 19.04 -1.48
CA LYS A 82 10.25 20.16 -0.73
C LYS A 82 9.23 19.63 0.26
N LEU A 83 8.30 18.77 -0.18
CA LEU A 83 7.31 18.18 0.72
C LEU A 83 7.95 17.38 1.85
N ARG A 84 8.96 16.55 1.53
CA ARG A 84 9.69 15.77 2.55
C ARG A 84 10.33 16.67 3.61
N ARG A 85 10.83 17.82 3.22
CA ARG A 85 11.37 18.83 4.15
C ARG A 85 10.26 19.37 5.04
N LEU A 86 9.16 19.86 4.47
CA LEU A 86 8.00 20.38 5.21
C LEU A 86 7.46 19.32 6.19
N TYR A 87 7.28 18.10 5.73
CA TYR A 87 6.82 16.96 6.55
C TYR A 87 7.72 16.72 7.78
N ARG A 88 9.03 16.91 7.64
CA ARG A 88 9.96 16.79 8.77
C ARG A 88 9.91 18.00 9.71
N GLU A 89 9.84 19.20 9.16
CA GLU A 89 9.72 20.44 9.92
C GLU A 89 8.44 20.44 10.77
N GLU A 90 7.33 19.96 10.22
CA GLU A 90 6.04 19.81 10.94
C GLU A 90 5.99 18.58 11.87
N ARG A 91 7.07 17.80 12.00
CA ARG A 91 7.18 16.60 12.86
C ARG A 91 6.11 15.54 12.62
N LEU A 92 5.63 15.40 11.39
CA LEU A 92 4.57 14.47 10.99
C LEU A 92 5.05 13.02 10.74
N GLN A 93 6.26 12.68 11.17
CA GLN A 93 6.88 11.40 10.89
C GLN A 93 6.15 10.26 11.59
N VAL A 94 5.67 9.30 10.81
CA VAL A 94 5.05 8.08 11.32
C VAL A 94 6.13 7.14 11.84
N ARG A 95 6.05 6.77 13.11
CA ARG A 95 6.91 5.72 13.68
C ARG A 95 6.56 4.38 13.02
N ARG A 96 7.56 3.72 12.43
CA ARG A 96 7.40 2.34 11.98
C ARG A 96 7.35 1.44 13.21
N ARG A 97 6.31 0.63 13.34
CA ARG A 97 6.33 -0.46 14.31
C ARG A 97 7.45 -1.40 13.88
N GLY A 98 8.50 -1.50 14.67
CA GLY A 98 9.63 -2.39 14.41
C GLY A 98 9.16 -3.84 14.50
N GLY A 99 9.10 -4.52 13.36
CA GLY A 99 8.90 -5.97 13.31
C GLY A 99 10.25 -6.68 13.46
N ARG A 100 10.26 -7.85 14.11
CA ARG A 100 11.42 -8.74 14.15
C ARG A 100 11.83 -9.08 12.71
N LYS A 101 13.08 -8.86 12.34
CA LYS A 101 13.61 -9.33 11.06
C LYS A 101 13.50 -10.86 11.02
N ARG A 102 12.68 -11.38 10.11
CA ARG A 102 12.58 -12.82 9.88
C ARG A 102 13.55 -13.20 8.76
N ALA A 103 14.18 -14.35 8.90
CA ALA A 103 14.99 -14.91 7.83
C ALA A 103 14.10 -15.13 6.58
N LEU A 104 14.59 -14.69 5.43
CA LEU A 104 13.97 -14.94 4.14
C LEU A 104 14.32 -16.37 3.72
N GLY A 105 13.44 -17.33 4.02
CA GLY A 105 13.50 -18.65 3.41
C GLY A 105 13.08 -18.60 1.93
N THR A 106 13.42 -19.63 1.17
CA THR A 106 12.91 -19.85 -0.20
C THR A 106 11.39 -19.90 -0.18
N ARG A 107 10.75 -18.87 -0.74
CA ARG A 107 9.31 -18.75 -0.83
C ARG A 107 8.91 -19.02 -2.27
N ALA A 108 8.14 -20.09 -2.50
CA ALA A 108 7.40 -20.24 -3.74
C ALA A 108 6.07 -19.49 -3.56
N PRO A 109 5.90 -18.29 -4.12
CA PRO A 109 4.62 -17.59 -4.05
C PRO A 109 3.62 -18.34 -4.94
N LEU A 110 2.33 -18.35 -4.55
CA LEU A 110 1.25 -18.70 -5.46
C LEU A 110 1.35 -17.83 -6.73
N THR A 111 1.01 -18.40 -7.88
CA THR A 111 0.96 -17.67 -9.15
C THR A 111 0.21 -16.35 -8.97
N ILE A 112 0.82 -15.26 -9.42
CA ILE A 112 0.21 -13.94 -9.32
C ILE A 112 -0.96 -13.88 -10.31
N PRO A 113 -2.20 -13.52 -9.88
CA PRO A 113 -3.32 -13.35 -10.80
C PRO A 113 -3.00 -12.34 -11.90
N GLN A 114 -3.46 -12.59 -13.11
CA GLN A 114 -3.23 -11.75 -14.28
C GLN A 114 -4.45 -10.88 -14.65
N GLY A 115 -5.58 -11.05 -13.95
CA GLY A 115 -6.81 -10.32 -14.19
C GLY A 115 -7.73 -10.28 -12.97
N PRO A 116 -8.74 -9.37 -12.99
CA PRO A 116 -9.77 -9.29 -11.96
C PRO A 116 -10.51 -10.62 -11.82
N ASN A 117 -10.99 -10.92 -10.62
CA ASN A 117 -11.75 -12.13 -10.28
C ASN A 117 -11.04 -13.47 -10.57
N GLN A 118 -9.74 -13.48 -10.88
CA GLN A 118 -9.03 -14.74 -10.99
C GLN A 118 -8.83 -15.38 -9.62
N ARG A 119 -8.59 -14.57 -8.58
CA ARG A 119 -8.40 -15.06 -7.23
C ARG A 119 -8.88 -14.08 -6.18
N TRP A 120 -9.75 -14.55 -5.31
CA TRP A 120 -10.12 -13.84 -4.09
C TRP A 120 -9.44 -14.45 -2.89
N SER A 121 -8.86 -13.62 -2.05
CA SER A 121 -8.31 -14.00 -0.76
C SER A 121 -9.31 -13.68 0.35
N ILE A 122 -9.56 -14.67 1.22
CA ILE A 122 -10.53 -14.61 2.29
C ILE A 122 -9.84 -14.88 3.61
N ASP A 123 -10.13 -14.08 4.63
CA ASP A 123 -9.58 -14.27 5.97
C ASP A 123 -10.50 -13.69 7.05
N PHE A 124 -10.30 -14.15 8.27
CA PHE A 124 -10.98 -13.65 9.46
C PHE A 124 -10.05 -12.86 10.35
N LEU A 125 -10.53 -11.70 10.77
CA LEU A 125 -9.92 -10.96 11.88
C LEU A 125 -10.85 -11.03 13.09
N SER A 126 -10.26 -10.91 14.27
CA SER A 126 -11.00 -10.77 15.53
C SER A 126 -10.54 -9.54 16.27
N ASP A 127 -11.47 -8.87 16.92
CA ASP A 127 -11.20 -7.75 17.82
C ASP A 127 -12.22 -7.78 18.96
N ALA A 128 -12.15 -6.84 19.90
CA ALA A 128 -13.02 -6.77 21.05
C ALA A 128 -13.63 -5.37 21.21
N PHE A 129 -14.83 -5.33 21.75
CA PHE A 129 -15.44 -4.10 22.26
C PHE A 129 -14.77 -3.64 23.57
N ALA A 130 -15.02 -2.42 23.94
CA ALA A 130 -14.55 -1.86 25.20
C ALA A 130 -15.00 -2.64 26.46
N ASP A 131 -16.11 -3.39 26.37
CA ASP A 131 -16.64 -4.26 27.42
C ASP A 131 -16.01 -5.67 27.42
N GLY A 132 -15.05 -5.96 26.52
CA GLY A 132 -14.35 -7.23 26.41
C GLY A 132 -15.04 -8.29 25.53
N ARG A 133 -16.30 -8.09 25.11
CA ARG A 133 -16.96 -9.02 24.16
C ARG A 133 -16.25 -8.97 22.82
N ARG A 134 -16.11 -10.14 22.20
CA ARG A 134 -15.41 -10.27 20.91
C ARG A 134 -16.36 -10.14 19.73
N PHE A 135 -15.84 -9.62 18.63
CA PHE A 135 -16.47 -9.67 17.32
C PHE A 135 -15.47 -10.16 16.27
N ARG A 136 -15.99 -10.62 15.16
CA ARG A 136 -15.21 -11.11 14.02
C ARG A 136 -15.47 -10.24 12.80
N ILE A 137 -14.50 -10.21 11.92
CA ILE A 137 -14.57 -9.50 10.65
C ILE A 137 -14.17 -10.49 9.56
N LEU A 138 -15.08 -10.75 8.61
CA LEU A 138 -14.76 -11.44 7.37
C LEU A 138 -14.21 -10.41 6.39
N ALA A 139 -12.99 -10.62 5.92
CA ALA A 139 -12.33 -9.81 4.90
C ALA A 139 -12.24 -10.61 3.60
N VAL A 140 -12.72 -10.04 2.50
CA VAL A 140 -12.58 -10.60 1.15
C VAL A 140 -11.93 -9.54 0.27
N ALA A 141 -10.87 -9.92 -0.43
CA ALA A 141 -10.14 -9.04 -1.33
C ALA A 141 -9.81 -9.72 -2.64
N ASP A 142 -9.85 -8.97 -3.73
CA ASP A 142 -9.34 -9.41 -5.04
C ASP A 142 -7.82 -9.25 -5.08
N ASP A 143 -7.12 -10.32 -5.35
CA ASP A 143 -5.66 -10.35 -5.31
C ASP A 143 -5.00 -9.62 -6.48
N PHE A 144 -5.69 -9.41 -7.57
CA PHE A 144 -5.19 -8.65 -8.71
C PHE A 144 -5.43 -7.15 -8.53
N THR A 145 -6.68 -6.75 -8.36
CA THR A 145 -7.06 -5.33 -8.25
C THR A 145 -6.73 -4.73 -6.89
N ARG A 146 -6.50 -5.56 -5.88
CA ARG A 146 -6.34 -5.17 -4.47
C ARG A 146 -7.58 -4.55 -3.85
N GLU A 147 -8.72 -4.63 -4.51
CA GLU A 147 -9.98 -4.16 -3.95
C GLU A 147 -10.39 -4.98 -2.74
N CYS A 148 -10.82 -4.29 -1.71
CA CYS A 148 -11.56 -4.88 -0.62
C CYS A 148 -13.00 -5.08 -1.07
N LEU A 149 -13.39 -6.32 -1.36
CA LEU A 149 -14.73 -6.67 -1.84
C LEU A 149 -15.76 -6.68 -0.72
N ALA A 150 -15.36 -7.18 0.45
CA ALA A 150 -16.19 -7.17 1.65
C ALA A 150 -15.39 -6.99 2.93
N LEU A 151 -15.97 -6.27 3.88
CA LEU A 151 -15.63 -6.25 5.31
C LEU A 151 -16.94 -6.41 6.08
N VAL A 152 -17.23 -7.64 6.49
CA VAL A 152 -18.46 -7.98 7.20
C VAL A 152 -18.14 -8.30 8.65
N THR A 153 -18.83 -7.66 9.58
CA THR A 153 -18.61 -7.88 11.01
C THR A 153 -19.86 -8.36 11.72
N ASP A 154 -19.64 -9.35 12.59
CA ASP A 154 -20.65 -9.86 13.51
C ASP A 154 -19.97 -10.50 14.74
N THR A 155 -20.76 -10.81 15.76
CA THR A 155 -20.28 -11.61 16.91
C THR A 155 -20.04 -13.07 16.51
N SER A 156 -20.76 -13.57 15.50
CA SER A 156 -20.60 -14.91 14.93
C SER A 156 -20.76 -14.84 13.41
N LEU A 157 -19.90 -15.55 12.69
CA LEU A 157 -19.92 -15.63 11.21
C LEU A 157 -19.81 -17.09 10.79
N PRO A 158 -20.92 -17.86 10.95
CA PRO A 158 -20.95 -19.27 10.53
C PRO A 158 -20.85 -19.39 9.00
N GLY A 159 -20.49 -20.59 8.50
CA GLY A 159 -20.27 -20.85 7.07
C GLY A 159 -21.44 -20.43 6.16
N LEU A 160 -22.70 -20.64 6.59
CA LEU A 160 -23.87 -20.15 5.84
C LEU A 160 -23.90 -18.62 5.70
N ARG A 161 -23.45 -17.91 6.72
CA ARG A 161 -23.35 -16.45 6.63
C ARG A 161 -22.24 -16.04 5.67
N VAL A 162 -21.11 -16.74 5.69
CA VAL A 162 -20.01 -16.52 4.74
C VAL A 162 -20.50 -16.71 3.31
N VAL A 163 -21.17 -17.82 3.02
CA VAL A 163 -21.75 -18.09 1.68
C VAL A 163 -22.65 -16.95 1.22
N ARG A 164 -23.59 -16.51 2.05
CA ARG A 164 -24.48 -15.40 1.71
C ARG A 164 -23.73 -14.10 1.35
N GLU A 165 -22.65 -13.81 2.06
CA GLU A 165 -21.83 -12.62 1.76
C GLU A 165 -21.04 -12.81 0.46
N LEU A 166 -20.55 -14.02 0.18
CA LEU A 166 -19.87 -14.33 -1.08
C LEU A 166 -20.85 -14.24 -2.27
N ASP A 167 -22.07 -14.74 -2.16
CA ASP A 167 -23.12 -14.60 -3.18
C ASP A 167 -23.42 -13.13 -3.48
N ALA A 168 -23.53 -12.31 -2.44
CA ALA A 168 -23.71 -10.87 -2.61
C ALA A 168 -22.52 -10.20 -3.33
N ILE A 169 -21.30 -10.69 -3.16
CA ILE A 169 -20.14 -10.21 -3.92
C ILE A 169 -20.22 -10.71 -5.36
N VAL A 170 -20.49 -11.99 -5.59
CA VAL A 170 -20.62 -12.58 -6.93
C VAL A 170 -21.67 -11.85 -7.76
N THR A 171 -22.82 -11.54 -7.17
CA THR A 171 -23.90 -10.79 -7.86
C THR A 171 -23.45 -9.41 -8.34
N ARG A 172 -22.59 -8.74 -7.60
CA ARG A 172 -22.13 -7.38 -7.92
C ARG A 172 -20.88 -7.33 -8.80
N ARG A 173 -19.98 -8.30 -8.62
CA ARG A 173 -18.61 -8.25 -9.15
C ARG A 173 -18.34 -9.31 -10.21
N GLY A 174 -19.19 -10.32 -10.28
CA GLY A 174 -18.93 -11.55 -11.02
C GLY A 174 -18.21 -12.60 -10.17
N GLN A 175 -18.15 -13.79 -10.69
CA GLN A 175 -17.64 -14.97 -10.03
C GLN A 175 -16.10 -15.02 -10.07
N PRO A 176 -15.42 -15.40 -8.97
CA PRO A 176 -13.99 -15.67 -9.01
C PRO A 176 -13.70 -17.05 -9.62
N THR A 177 -12.52 -17.20 -10.22
CA THR A 177 -12.04 -18.53 -10.64
C THR A 177 -11.61 -19.34 -9.42
N MET A 178 -10.98 -18.70 -8.44
CA MET A 178 -10.41 -19.33 -7.26
C MET A 178 -10.64 -18.48 -6.02
N CYS A 179 -10.89 -19.15 -4.88
CA CYS A 179 -10.82 -18.56 -3.55
C CYS A 179 -9.64 -19.16 -2.78
N VAL A 180 -8.93 -18.33 -2.00
CA VAL A 180 -7.83 -18.76 -1.13
C VAL A 180 -8.15 -18.35 0.30
N SER A 181 -8.06 -19.28 1.24
CA SER A 181 -8.27 -19.01 2.67
C SER A 181 -7.33 -19.81 3.55
N ASP A 182 -7.33 -19.49 4.84
CA ASP A 182 -6.81 -20.38 5.87
C ASP A 182 -7.75 -21.57 6.10
N ASN A 183 -7.35 -22.48 7.01
CA ASN A 183 -8.12 -23.68 7.36
C ASN A 183 -9.12 -23.41 8.52
N GLY A 184 -9.67 -22.21 8.61
CA GLY A 184 -10.68 -21.88 9.62
C GLY A 184 -11.90 -22.77 9.51
N THR A 185 -12.46 -23.19 10.64
CA THR A 185 -13.62 -24.13 10.69
C THR A 185 -14.83 -23.64 9.93
N GLU A 186 -15.03 -22.34 9.87
CA GLU A 186 -16.12 -21.68 9.15
C GLU A 186 -15.94 -21.76 7.63
N LEU A 187 -14.68 -21.80 7.16
CA LEU A 187 -14.34 -21.84 5.74
C LEU A 187 -14.17 -23.27 5.22
N THR A 188 -13.93 -24.24 6.12
CA THR A 188 -13.88 -25.67 5.80
C THR A 188 -15.23 -26.37 5.98
N GLY A 189 -16.25 -25.66 6.44
CA GLY A 189 -17.57 -26.18 6.71
C GLY A 189 -18.33 -26.62 5.45
N LEU A 190 -19.25 -27.57 5.61
CA LEU A 190 -20.04 -28.17 4.53
C LEU A 190 -20.79 -27.15 3.66
N ALA A 191 -21.21 -26.03 4.26
CA ALA A 191 -21.92 -24.96 3.53
C ALA A 191 -21.01 -24.32 2.45
N VAL A 192 -19.76 -24.02 2.80
CA VAL A 192 -18.78 -23.44 1.87
C VAL A 192 -18.38 -24.45 0.80
N LEU A 193 -18.19 -25.73 1.19
CA LEU A 193 -17.83 -26.78 0.23
C LEU A 193 -18.95 -27.00 -0.81
N ARG A 194 -20.20 -27.04 -0.39
CA ARG A 194 -21.35 -27.15 -1.30
C ARG A 194 -21.43 -25.94 -2.24
N TRP A 195 -21.30 -24.74 -1.70
CA TRP A 195 -21.29 -23.52 -2.49
C TRP A 195 -20.19 -23.52 -3.56
N CYS A 196 -18.99 -23.97 -3.22
CA CYS A 196 -17.89 -24.10 -4.19
C CYS A 196 -18.22 -25.07 -5.32
N GLN A 197 -18.85 -26.20 -4.99
CA GLN A 197 -19.28 -27.19 -5.98
C GLN A 197 -20.39 -26.65 -6.90
N GLU A 198 -21.42 -26.01 -6.34
CA GLU A 198 -22.52 -25.41 -7.08
C GLU A 198 -22.05 -24.29 -8.01
N MET A 199 -21.14 -23.46 -7.52
CA MET A 199 -20.59 -22.32 -8.27
C MET A 199 -19.38 -22.70 -9.14
N GLN A 200 -18.90 -23.94 -9.07
CA GLN A 200 -17.68 -24.38 -9.79
C GLN A 200 -16.46 -23.49 -9.51
N ILE A 201 -16.28 -23.05 -8.27
CA ILE A 201 -15.17 -22.24 -7.80
C ILE A 201 -14.11 -23.14 -7.18
N GLU A 202 -12.86 -23.01 -7.60
CA GLU A 202 -11.75 -23.67 -6.95
C GLU A 202 -11.46 -23.03 -5.59
N TRP A 203 -11.43 -23.85 -4.52
CA TRP A 203 -11.09 -23.35 -3.18
C TRP A 203 -9.77 -23.93 -2.72
N HIS A 204 -8.80 -23.06 -2.54
CA HIS A 204 -7.46 -23.42 -2.10
C HIS A 204 -7.25 -23.07 -0.62
N TYR A 205 -7.00 -24.08 0.19
CA TYR A 205 -6.61 -23.89 1.59
C TYR A 205 -5.09 -23.75 1.69
N ILE A 206 -4.63 -22.70 2.37
CA ILE A 206 -3.19 -22.52 2.61
C ILE A 206 -2.67 -23.62 3.50
N ALA A 207 -1.46 -24.14 3.22
CA ALA A 207 -0.84 -25.14 4.03
C ALA A 207 -0.50 -24.60 5.44
N LEU A 208 -0.72 -25.43 6.47
CA LEU A 208 -0.40 -25.10 7.85
C LEU A 208 1.05 -24.60 7.96
N GLY A 209 1.26 -23.45 8.60
CA GLY A 209 2.57 -22.84 8.78
C GLY A 209 3.16 -22.15 7.54
N LYS A 210 2.42 -22.03 6.44
CA LYS A 210 2.84 -21.29 5.22
C LYS A 210 1.99 -20.03 4.97
N PRO A 211 2.01 -19.03 5.84
CA PRO A 211 1.21 -17.82 5.71
C PRO A 211 1.53 -17.03 4.42
N THR A 212 2.72 -17.24 3.85
CA THR A 212 3.12 -16.58 2.59
C THR A 212 2.21 -16.89 1.40
N GLN A 213 1.42 -17.96 1.46
CA GLN A 213 0.45 -18.31 0.44
C GLN A 213 -0.76 -17.37 0.42
N ASN A 214 -1.02 -16.65 1.55
CA ASN A 214 -2.05 -15.61 1.66
C ASN A 214 -1.48 -14.22 1.94
N ALA A 215 -0.30 -13.92 1.38
CA ALA A 215 0.45 -12.70 1.67
C ALA A 215 -0.31 -11.41 1.35
N PHE A 216 -1.26 -11.45 0.42
CA PHE A 216 -2.08 -10.29 0.05
C PHE A 216 -3.07 -9.94 1.15
N THR A 217 -3.82 -10.92 1.64
CA THR A 217 -4.74 -10.73 2.74
C THR A 217 -4.01 -10.41 4.04
N GLU A 218 -2.88 -11.06 4.32
CA GLU A 218 -2.05 -10.69 5.47
C GLU A 218 -1.62 -9.22 5.43
N SER A 219 -1.16 -8.76 4.27
CA SER A 219 -0.78 -7.36 4.08
C SER A 219 -1.98 -6.40 4.21
N PHE A 220 -3.15 -6.81 3.75
CA PHE A 220 -4.41 -6.08 3.89
C PHE A 220 -4.82 -6.00 5.37
N ASN A 221 -4.87 -7.14 6.05
CA ASN A 221 -5.24 -7.25 7.46
C ASN A 221 -4.28 -6.47 8.38
N ALA A 222 -2.99 -6.52 8.09
CA ALA A 222 -2.01 -5.71 8.81
C ALA A 222 -2.29 -4.21 8.69
N ARG A 223 -2.75 -3.74 7.53
CA ARG A 223 -3.13 -2.33 7.34
C ARG A 223 -4.44 -1.99 8.05
N LEU A 224 -5.45 -2.85 7.95
CA LEU A 224 -6.72 -2.66 8.65
C LEU A 224 -6.48 -2.56 10.17
N ARG A 225 -5.65 -3.45 10.72
CA ARG A 225 -5.25 -3.38 12.13
C ARG A 225 -4.49 -2.10 12.45
N ASP A 226 -3.46 -1.77 11.67
CA ASP A 226 -2.58 -0.64 11.97
C ASP A 226 -3.27 0.72 11.79
N GLU A 227 -4.19 0.83 10.85
CA GLU A 227 -4.83 2.10 10.49
C GLU A 227 -6.18 2.32 11.16
N LEU A 228 -6.86 1.25 11.58
CA LEU A 228 -8.19 1.33 12.14
C LEU A 228 -8.33 0.60 13.48
N LEU A 229 -8.17 -0.73 13.51
CA LEU A 229 -8.54 -1.51 14.68
C LEU A 229 -7.71 -1.12 15.92
N ASN A 230 -6.40 -0.92 15.75
CA ASN A 230 -5.52 -0.51 16.86
C ASN A 230 -5.62 1.00 17.23
N GLU A 231 -6.34 1.78 16.45
CA GLU A 231 -6.50 3.24 16.67
C GLU A 231 -7.91 3.60 17.19
N THR A 232 -8.82 2.60 17.28
CA THR A 232 -10.23 2.83 17.62
C THR A 232 -10.68 1.91 18.73
N LEU A 233 -11.33 2.46 19.76
CA LEU A 233 -12.06 1.70 20.75
C LEU A 233 -13.52 1.55 20.32
N PHE A 234 -13.96 0.33 20.15
CA PHE A 234 -15.31 0.02 19.70
C PHE A 234 -16.25 -0.24 20.87
N THR A 235 -17.45 0.31 20.80
CA THR A 235 -18.49 0.14 21.84
C THR A 235 -19.67 -0.69 21.36
N SER A 236 -19.91 -0.81 20.05
CA SER A 236 -21.03 -1.55 19.49
C SER A 236 -20.77 -2.05 18.08
N LEU A 237 -21.49 -3.11 17.65
CA LEU A 237 -21.46 -3.61 16.27
C LEU A 237 -21.88 -2.54 15.25
N VAL A 238 -22.83 -1.67 15.61
CA VAL A 238 -23.26 -0.58 14.71
C VAL A 238 -22.12 0.36 14.42
N GLN A 239 -21.37 0.75 15.45
CA GLN A 239 -20.17 1.59 15.29
C GLN A 239 -19.11 0.88 14.42
N VAL A 240 -18.81 -0.40 14.72
CA VAL A 240 -17.82 -1.16 13.93
C VAL A 240 -18.22 -1.21 12.47
N ARG A 241 -19.47 -1.52 12.15
CA ARG A 241 -19.99 -1.57 10.78
C ARG A 241 -19.82 -0.25 10.06
N ALA A 242 -20.23 0.85 10.67
CA ALA A 242 -20.12 2.18 10.07
C ALA A 242 -18.65 2.55 9.77
N VAL A 243 -17.76 2.33 10.73
CA VAL A 243 -16.34 2.66 10.60
C VAL A 243 -15.64 1.76 9.57
N LEU A 244 -15.97 0.46 9.51
CA LEU A 244 -15.43 -0.46 8.51
C LEU A 244 -15.88 -0.12 7.10
N ILE A 245 -17.15 0.30 6.91
CA ILE A 245 -17.65 0.76 5.60
C ILE A 245 -16.88 2.01 5.17
N ALA A 246 -16.72 2.99 6.04
CA ALA A 246 -15.99 4.22 5.74
C ALA A 246 -14.52 3.91 5.39
N TRP A 247 -13.86 3.04 6.16
CA TRP A 247 -12.48 2.64 5.90
C TRP A 247 -12.35 1.86 4.59
N LYS A 248 -13.29 0.95 4.28
CA LYS A 248 -13.31 0.20 3.02
C LYS A 248 -13.42 1.13 1.81
N ASN A 249 -14.33 2.10 1.86
CA ASN A 249 -14.51 3.08 0.79
C ASN A 249 -13.23 3.91 0.62
N ASP A 250 -12.65 4.39 1.71
CA ASP A 250 -11.37 5.09 1.67
C ASP A 250 -10.24 4.24 1.09
N TYR A 251 -10.17 2.97 1.49
CA TYR A 251 -9.17 2.03 1.01
C TYR A 251 -9.28 1.79 -0.50
N ASN A 252 -10.50 1.63 -1.03
CA ASN A 252 -10.75 1.34 -2.43
C ASN A 252 -10.67 2.58 -3.32
N ASP A 253 -11.23 3.72 -2.88
CA ASP A 253 -11.52 4.85 -3.76
C ASP A 253 -10.57 6.04 -3.58
N VAL A 254 -9.90 6.15 -2.43
CA VAL A 254 -9.08 7.32 -2.10
C VAL A 254 -7.62 6.98 -1.88
N ARG A 255 -7.35 5.84 -1.26
CA ARG A 255 -6.01 5.47 -0.84
C ARG A 255 -5.08 5.13 -1.99
N PRO A 256 -3.91 5.80 -2.16
CA PRO A 256 -2.92 5.43 -3.16
C PRO A 256 -2.19 4.13 -2.78
N HIS A 257 -2.10 3.19 -3.72
CA HIS A 257 -1.38 1.92 -3.57
C HIS A 257 -0.12 1.89 -4.41
N SER A 258 1.04 1.81 -3.76
CA SER A 258 2.33 1.78 -4.46
C SER A 258 2.50 0.58 -5.39
N ALA A 259 1.90 -0.57 -5.05
CA ALA A 259 1.91 -1.76 -5.90
C ALA A 259 1.05 -1.60 -7.17
N LEU A 260 0.13 -0.65 -7.19
CA LEU A 260 -0.74 -0.31 -8.32
C LEU A 260 -0.30 0.98 -9.03
N GLY A 261 0.97 1.34 -8.96
CA GLY A 261 1.46 2.59 -9.55
C GLY A 261 0.89 3.85 -8.88
N ASN A 262 0.48 3.77 -7.63
CA ASN A 262 -0.19 4.80 -6.84
C ASN A 262 -1.64 5.11 -7.27
N LEU A 263 -2.25 4.25 -8.06
CA LEU A 263 -3.68 4.24 -8.27
C LEU A 263 -4.39 3.73 -7.02
N THR A 264 -5.68 4.05 -6.90
CA THR A 264 -6.56 3.36 -5.96
C THR A 264 -6.93 1.98 -6.52
N PRO A 265 -7.37 1.03 -5.69
CA PRO A 265 -7.88 -0.26 -6.15
C PRO A 265 -8.97 -0.11 -7.20
N THR A 266 -9.97 0.77 -6.99
CA THR A 266 -11.05 1.04 -7.94
C THR A 266 -10.51 1.60 -9.26
N GLU A 267 -9.65 2.63 -9.23
CA GLU A 267 -9.03 3.17 -10.46
C GLU A 267 -8.26 2.10 -11.23
N TYR A 268 -7.62 1.18 -10.52
CA TYR A 268 -6.87 0.10 -11.15
C TYR A 268 -7.80 -0.98 -11.73
N ALA A 269 -8.88 -1.33 -11.04
CA ALA A 269 -9.90 -2.25 -11.52
C ALA A 269 -10.58 -1.74 -12.80
N ASP A 270 -10.98 -0.48 -12.83
CA ASP A 270 -11.63 0.15 -13.98
C ASP A 270 -10.72 0.13 -15.22
N ARG A 271 -9.41 0.37 -15.03
CA ARG A 271 -8.42 0.30 -16.12
C ARG A 271 -8.15 -1.12 -16.60
N SER A 272 -8.36 -2.09 -15.74
CA SER A 272 -8.10 -3.52 -16.02
C SER A 272 -9.36 -4.24 -16.52
N ALA A 273 -10.53 -3.62 -16.42
CA ALA A 273 -11.76 -4.16 -17.00
C ALA A 273 -11.59 -4.22 -18.53
N PRO A 274 -11.94 -5.32 -19.19
CA PRO A 274 -12.00 -5.37 -20.63
C PRO A 274 -12.97 -4.27 -21.08
N GLY A 275 -12.44 -3.26 -21.80
CA GLY A 275 -13.27 -2.19 -22.34
C GLY A 275 -14.41 -2.78 -23.15
N PRO A 276 -15.56 -2.09 -23.31
CA PRO A 276 -16.60 -2.54 -24.21
C PRO A 276 -15.95 -2.84 -25.54
N GLN A 277 -16.11 -4.07 -26.05
CA GLN A 277 -15.58 -4.45 -27.33
C GLN A 277 -16.12 -3.46 -28.35
N ARG A 278 -15.33 -2.44 -28.68
CA ARG A 278 -15.58 -1.63 -29.85
C ARG A 278 -15.41 -2.57 -31.02
N GLY A 279 -16.51 -3.03 -31.58
CA GLY A 279 -16.57 -3.69 -32.89
C GLY A 279 -16.01 -2.72 -33.93
N GLY A 280 -14.71 -2.70 -34.07
CA GLY A 280 -13.94 -1.94 -35.02
C GLY A 280 -12.82 -2.80 -35.51
N ALA A 281 -12.92 -3.26 -36.76
CA ALA A 281 -11.90 -3.99 -37.47
C ALA A 281 -10.51 -3.37 -37.20
N LEU A 282 -9.62 -4.15 -36.62
CA LEU A 282 -8.20 -3.86 -36.51
C LEU A 282 -7.65 -3.66 -37.92
N ARG A 283 -7.51 -2.42 -38.36
CA ARG A 283 -6.62 -2.08 -39.49
C ARG A 283 -5.19 -2.35 -39.01
N TYR A 284 -4.65 -3.43 -39.47
CA TYR A 284 -3.26 -3.80 -39.34
C TYR A 284 -2.43 -2.75 -40.08
N THR A 285 -1.90 -1.74 -39.43
CA THR A 285 -0.82 -0.92 -39.95
C THR A 285 0.47 -1.66 -39.63
N GLY A 286 1.10 -2.21 -40.68
CA GLY A 286 2.29 -3.04 -40.59
C GLY A 286 3.46 -2.33 -39.92
N GLY A 287 3.74 -2.74 -38.72
CA GLY A 287 5.00 -2.51 -38.02
C GLY A 287 5.65 -3.87 -37.81
N SER A 288 6.85 -4.03 -38.38
CA SER A 288 7.64 -5.29 -38.31
C SER A 288 7.79 -5.73 -36.86
N ALA A 289 7.25 -6.91 -36.55
CA ALA A 289 7.49 -7.58 -35.27
C ALA A 289 9.01 -7.86 -35.11
N PRO A 290 9.60 -7.65 -33.95
CA PRO A 290 10.98 -8.09 -33.70
C PRO A 290 11.04 -9.61 -33.80
N ARG A 291 12.02 -10.12 -34.58
CA ARG A 291 12.26 -11.56 -34.76
C ARG A 291 12.58 -12.18 -33.39
N PRO A 292 12.04 -13.37 -33.09
CA PRO A 292 12.45 -14.12 -31.91
C PRO A 292 13.94 -14.48 -32.03
N VAL A 293 14.68 -14.15 -30.97
CA VAL A 293 16.10 -14.57 -30.84
C VAL A 293 16.10 -16.07 -30.59
N ALA A 294 16.73 -16.85 -31.48
CA ALA A 294 16.91 -18.28 -31.32
C ALA A 294 17.79 -18.57 -30.09
N PRO A 295 17.51 -19.64 -29.31
CA PRO A 295 18.38 -20.04 -28.22
C PRO A 295 19.74 -20.49 -28.76
N PRO A 296 20.84 -20.28 -28.00
CA PRO A 296 22.17 -20.71 -28.42
C PRO A 296 22.21 -22.24 -28.52
N SER A 297 22.78 -22.75 -29.67
CA SER A 297 23.01 -24.14 -29.88
C SER A 297 23.97 -24.74 -28.84
N PRO A 298 23.75 -25.96 -28.35
CA PRO A 298 24.68 -26.61 -27.45
C PRO A 298 26.01 -26.90 -28.19
N LEU A 299 27.10 -26.46 -27.57
CA LEU A 299 28.48 -26.76 -28.01
C LEU A 299 28.67 -28.27 -28.07
N GLY A 300 29.06 -28.75 -29.27
CA GLY A 300 29.39 -30.16 -29.52
C GLY A 300 30.61 -30.58 -28.70
N SER A 301 30.45 -31.65 -27.96
CA SER A 301 31.53 -32.37 -27.31
C SER A 301 32.28 -33.21 -28.35
N ASN A 302 33.42 -32.74 -28.79
CA ASN A 302 34.40 -33.59 -29.50
C ASN A 302 35.14 -34.43 -28.42
N VAL A 303 34.78 -35.71 -28.38
CA VAL A 303 35.60 -36.72 -27.74
C VAL A 303 36.22 -37.59 -28.81
N THR A 304 37.46 -37.31 -29.12
CA THR A 304 38.35 -38.27 -29.74
C THR A 304 39.60 -38.36 -28.87
N GLY A 305 39.74 -39.50 -28.21
CA GLY A 305 40.89 -39.82 -27.37
C GLY A 305 41.05 -41.34 -27.32
N THR A 306 41.78 -41.86 -28.28
CA THR A 306 42.27 -43.23 -28.40
C THR A 306 43.13 -43.60 -27.20
N LEU A 307 42.87 -44.74 -26.57
CA LEU A 307 43.76 -45.39 -25.60
C LEU A 307 44.80 -46.21 -26.30
N PRO A 308 46.07 -46.20 -25.89
CA PRO A 308 47.01 -47.26 -26.17
C PRO A 308 47.03 -48.29 -25.04
N ILE A 309 46.99 -49.57 -25.44
CA ILE A 309 47.29 -50.74 -24.66
C ILE A 309 48.84 -50.87 -24.56
N ALA A 310 49.36 -51.08 -23.40
CA ALA A 310 50.60 -51.85 -23.21
C ALA A 310 50.90 -52.12 -21.74
N GLY A 311 51.22 -53.39 -21.47
CA GLY A 311 52.08 -53.87 -20.44
C GLY A 311 51.45 -54.39 -19.16
#